data_ba5e62e181820965492bdfeae848428b
#
_entry.id   ba5e62e181820965492bdfeae848428b
#
_cell.length_a   1.000
_cell.length_b   1.000
_cell.length_c   1.000
_cell.angle_alpha   90.00
_cell.angle_beta   90.00
_cell.angle_gamma   90.00
#
_symmetry.space_group_name_H-M   'P 1'
#
loop_
_entity.id
_entity.type
_entity.pdbx_description
1 polymer ?
#
loop_
_entity_poly.entity_id
_entity_poly.type
_entity_poly.pdbx_seq_one_letter_code
_entity_poly.pdbx_strand_id
1 'polypeptide(L)'
;EDNIENCLLSIENCVDEIIVVDSYSTDRTKEICQQHKNVRFLEHTFLNYSEQKQFATDQASNEWILSIDADERLTPSLEDEIKSLELNDENISAYYINRKTAYLGKVLKHGGIATEKILRLFNKKRGHFADVKVHEYVETNGKSKNLKGYIVHDPYKNLSHHLGKIDKYTTLWAADRYERGEHCS
;
A
#
# COMPACT_ATOMS: atom_id res chain seq x y z
N GLU A 1 -8.74 -10.53 7.60
CA GLU A 1 -7.84 -11.57 8.16
C GLU A 1 -7.08 -12.34 7.08
N ASP A 2 -7.70 -12.64 5.94
CA ASP A 2 -7.14 -13.57 4.93
C ASP A 2 -5.81 -13.12 4.29
N ASN A 3 -5.49 -11.84 4.36
CA ASN A 3 -4.34 -11.26 3.66
C ASN A 3 -3.21 -10.81 4.59
N ILE A 4 -3.58 -10.34 5.80
CA ILE A 4 -2.66 -9.61 6.67
C ILE A 4 -1.43 -10.42 7.08
N GLU A 5 -1.59 -11.71 7.39
CA GLU A 5 -0.48 -12.56 7.80
C GLU A 5 0.60 -12.67 6.71
N ASN A 6 0.19 -12.95 5.47
CA ASN A 6 1.11 -13.03 4.34
C ASN A 6 1.80 -11.68 4.02
N CYS A 7 1.10 -10.57 4.24
CA CYS A 7 1.68 -9.24 4.13
C CYS A 7 2.77 -9.06 5.18
N LEU A 8 2.47 -9.29 6.46
CA LEU A 8 3.41 -9.16 7.58
C LEU A 8 4.66 -10.04 7.40
N LEU A 9 4.48 -11.32 7.08
CA LEU A 9 5.58 -12.25 6.82
C LEU A 9 6.50 -11.79 5.69
N SER A 10 5.98 -11.06 4.69
CA SER A 10 6.78 -10.59 3.56
C SER A 10 7.63 -9.35 3.86
N ILE A 11 7.37 -8.65 4.98
CA ILE A 11 8.05 -7.40 5.32
C ILE A 11 8.83 -7.47 6.64
N GLU A 12 8.49 -8.36 7.55
CA GLU A 12 9.01 -8.40 8.93
C GLU A 12 10.52 -8.49 9.05
N ASN A 13 11.20 -9.05 8.03
CA ASN A 13 12.64 -9.20 8.02
C ASN A 13 13.40 -8.02 7.37
N CYS A 14 12.71 -7.04 6.80
CA CYS A 14 13.35 -5.90 6.12
C CYS A 14 12.97 -4.53 6.70
N VAL A 15 12.23 -4.50 7.81
CA VAL A 15 11.82 -3.28 8.49
C VAL A 15 12.07 -3.40 10.01
N ASP A 16 12.33 -2.28 10.67
CA ASP A 16 12.56 -2.24 12.13
C ASP A 16 11.27 -2.25 12.94
N GLU A 17 10.21 -1.64 12.41
CA GLU A 17 8.88 -1.60 13.02
C GLU A 17 7.79 -1.73 11.95
N ILE A 18 6.64 -2.26 12.34
CA ILE A 18 5.45 -2.34 11.49
C ILE A 18 4.30 -1.63 12.21
N ILE A 19 3.72 -0.63 11.57
CA ILE A 19 2.52 0.05 12.06
C ILE A 19 1.34 -0.47 11.26
N VAL A 20 0.43 -1.15 11.94
CA VAL A 20 -0.85 -1.56 11.35
C VAL A 20 -1.93 -0.64 11.85
N VAL A 21 -2.60 0.07 10.94
CA VAL A 21 -3.75 0.92 11.26
C VAL A 21 -5.01 0.25 10.73
N ASP A 22 -5.85 -0.15 11.65
CA ASP A 22 -7.09 -0.88 11.41
C ASP A 22 -8.32 0.01 11.62
N SER A 23 -9.33 -0.18 10.81
CA SER A 23 -10.59 0.57 10.90
C SER A 23 -11.68 -0.23 11.59
N TYR A 24 -11.36 -0.77 12.77
CA TYR A 24 -12.25 -1.55 13.64
C TYR A 24 -12.74 -2.84 12.97
N SER A 25 -11.82 -3.63 12.40
CA SER A 25 -12.12 -4.96 11.87
C SER A 25 -12.73 -5.85 12.95
N THR A 26 -13.75 -6.63 12.56
CA THR A 26 -14.47 -7.53 13.46
C THR A 26 -14.06 -9.00 13.31
N ASP A 27 -13.08 -9.24 12.46
CA ASP A 27 -12.48 -10.56 12.20
C ASP A 27 -11.18 -10.76 13.02
N ARG A 28 -10.40 -11.76 12.70
CA ARG A 28 -9.17 -12.10 13.43
C ARG A 28 -7.96 -11.23 13.08
N THR A 29 -8.13 -10.13 12.34
CA THR A 29 -7.03 -9.25 11.92
C THR A 29 -6.17 -8.81 13.10
N LYS A 30 -6.79 -8.31 14.18
CA LYS A 30 -6.09 -7.87 15.39
C LYS A 30 -5.31 -9.01 16.07
N GLU A 31 -5.94 -10.16 16.22
CA GLU A 31 -5.33 -11.36 16.81
C GLU A 31 -4.07 -11.78 16.03
N ILE A 32 -4.15 -11.81 14.70
CA ILE A 32 -3.01 -12.15 13.83
C ILE A 32 -1.89 -11.15 14.02
N CYS A 33 -2.18 -9.85 13.95
CA CYS A 33 -1.19 -8.79 14.11
C CYS A 33 -0.44 -8.89 15.45
N GLN A 34 -1.14 -9.24 16.54
CA GLN A 34 -0.56 -9.35 17.87
C GLN A 34 0.41 -10.53 18.04
N GLN A 35 0.43 -11.48 17.11
CA GLN A 35 1.39 -12.60 17.12
C GLN A 35 2.78 -12.19 16.60
N HIS A 36 2.90 -11.04 15.92
CA HIS A 36 4.15 -10.50 15.39
C HIS A 36 4.77 -9.49 16.35
N LYS A 37 6.01 -9.73 16.78
CA LYS A 37 6.67 -8.96 17.87
C LYS A 37 6.97 -7.50 17.52
N ASN A 38 7.22 -7.20 16.25
CA ASN A 38 7.55 -5.86 15.76
C ASN A 38 6.33 -5.09 15.23
N VAL A 39 5.11 -5.61 15.44
CA VAL A 39 3.87 -4.96 15.03
C VAL A 39 3.30 -4.11 16.16
N ARG A 40 3.06 -2.84 15.85
CA ARG A 40 2.24 -1.93 16.65
C ARG A 40 0.88 -1.77 15.98
N PHE A 41 -0.16 -2.35 16.59
CA PHE A 41 -1.53 -2.32 16.09
C PHE A 41 -2.26 -1.12 16.65
N LEU A 42 -2.85 -0.30 15.79
CA LEU A 42 -3.61 0.90 16.12
C LEU A 42 -4.99 0.84 15.48
N GLU A 43 -6.02 1.24 16.22
CA GLU A 43 -7.36 1.40 15.70
C GLU A 43 -7.61 2.87 15.38
N HIS A 44 -8.11 3.16 14.17
CA HIS A 44 -8.39 4.52 13.71
C HIS A 44 -9.62 4.54 12.82
N THR A 45 -10.47 5.55 13.00
CA THR A 45 -11.68 5.72 12.17
C THR A 45 -11.27 6.01 10.72
N PHE A 46 -11.80 5.22 9.80
CA PHE A 46 -11.53 5.43 8.38
C PHE A 46 -12.32 6.63 7.86
N LEU A 47 -11.64 7.66 7.40
CA LEU A 47 -12.22 8.78 6.66
C LEU A 47 -11.97 8.64 5.16
N ASN A 48 -10.73 8.47 4.77
CA ASN A 48 -10.30 8.14 3.40
C ASN A 48 -8.92 7.46 3.43
N TYR A 49 -8.47 6.96 2.28
CA TYR A 49 -7.20 6.23 2.18
C TYR A 49 -5.98 7.11 2.44
N SER A 50 -5.98 8.36 1.96
CA SER A 50 -4.85 9.28 2.16
C SER A 50 -4.64 9.58 3.63
N GLU A 51 -5.70 9.91 4.35
CA GLU A 51 -5.64 10.21 5.78
C GLU A 51 -5.24 8.99 6.61
N GLN A 52 -5.79 7.81 6.29
CA GLN A 52 -5.43 6.58 6.99
C GLN A 52 -3.93 6.26 6.85
N LYS A 53 -3.38 6.40 5.64
CA LYS A 53 -1.95 6.18 5.36
C LYS A 53 -1.07 7.27 5.96
N GLN A 54 -1.53 8.52 5.95
CA GLN A 54 -0.81 9.61 6.61
C GLN A 54 -0.78 9.42 8.12
N PHE A 55 -1.90 9.05 8.74
CA PHE A 55 -1.95 8.72 10.17
C PHE A 55 -0.93 7.62 10.51
N ALA A 56 -0.88 6.53 9.74
CA ALA A 56 0.12 5.46 9.93
C ALA A 56 1.55 5.99 9.82
N THR A 57 1.82 6.84 8.82
CA THR A 57 3.12 7.48 8.60
C THR A 57 3.56 8.32 9.79
N ASP A 58 2.65 9.09 10.37
CA ASP A 58 2.92 9.97 11.51
C ASP A 58 3.22 9.17 12.79
N GLN A 59 2.66 7.97 12.92
CA GLN A 59 2.90 7.09 14.04
C GLN A 59 4.27 6.38 13.99
N ALA A 60 4.90 6.31 12.84
CA ALA A 60 6.18 5.62 12.68
C ALA A 60 7.32 6.36 13.43
N SER A 61 8.22 5.60 14.06
CA SER A 61 9.38 6.14 14.77
C SER A 61 10.52 6.49 13.81
N ASN A 62 10.63 5.75 12.71
CA ASN A 62 11.70 5.91 11.73
C ASN A 62 11.34 6.93 10.65
N GLU A 63 12.38 7.46 9.96
CA GLU A 63 12.19 8.46 8.93
C GLU A 63 11.79 7.87 7.58
N TRP A 64 12.27 6.67 7.25
CA TRP A 64 11.94 5.99 6.02
C TRP A 64 10.72 5.09 6.20
N ILE A 65 9.74 5.30 5.35
CA ILE A 65 8.43 4.64 5.39
C ILE A 65 8.28 3.75 4.16
N LEU A 66 8.01 2.47 4.38
CA LEU A 66 7.53 1.55 3.37
C LEU A 66 6.02 1.39 3.53
N SER A 67 5.23 2.01 2.67
CA SER A 67 3.77 1.93 2.71
C SER A 67 3.28 0.72 1.92
N ILE A 68 2.58 -0.20 2.59
CA ILE A 68 2.08 -1.46 2.02
C ILE A 68 0.62 -1.64 2.40
N ASP A 69 -0.20 -2.09 1.45
CA ASP A 69 -1.59 -2.47 1.69
C ASP A 69 -1.65 -3.94 2.14
N ALA A 70 -2.66 -4.31 2.95
CA ALA A 70 -2.76 -5.65 3.53
C ALA A 70 -2.88 -6.78 2.47
N ASP A 71 -3.32 -6.46 1.26
CA ASP A 71 -3.40 -7.39 0.11
C ASP A 71 -2.18 -7.32 -0.83
N GLU A 72 -1.09 -6.70 -0.35
CA GLU A 72 0.20 -6.61 -1.03
C GLU A 72 1.26 -7.45 -0.31
N ARG A 73 2.25 -7.96 -1.06
CA ARG A 73 3.39 -8.74 -0.55
C ARG A 73 4.65 -8.38 -1.30
N LEU A 74 5.77 -8.23 -0.58
CA LEU A 74 7.07 -8.11 -1.21
C LEU A 74 7.48 -9.46 -1.83
N THR A 75 8.15 -9.38 -2.98
CA THR A 75 8.90 -10.54 -3.47
C THR A 75 10.22 -10.67 -2.70
N PRO A 76 10.80 -11.89 -2.57
CA PRO A 76 12.11 -12.05 -1.92
C PRO A 76 13.19 -11.16 -2.52
N SER A 77 13.18 -10.96 -3.84
CA SER A 77 14.13 -10.04 -4.50
C SER A 77 13.94 -8.58 -4.11
N LEU A 78 12.72 -8.13 -3.83
CA LEU A 78 12.47 -6.77 -3.34
C LEU A 78 12.87 -6.63 -1.87
N GLU A 79 12.58 -7.64 -1.06
CA GLU A 79 13.00 -7.70 0.34
C GLU A 79 14.53 -7.58 0.46
N ASP A 80 15.29 -8.35 -0.30
CA ASP A 80 16.76 -8.31 -0.32
C ASP A 80 17.28 -6.95 -0.84
N GLU A 81 16.63 -6.39 -1.85
CA GLU A 81 16.99 -5.07 -2.39
C GLU A 81 16.77 -3.99 -1.34
N ILE A 82 15.63 -3.99 -0.60
CA ILE A 82 15.35 -3.01 0.47
C ILE A 82 16.38 -3.14 1.60
N LYS A 83 16.72 -4.35 2.05
CA LYS A 83 17.75 -4.58 3.07
C LYS A 83 19.11 -4.02 2.68
N SER A 84 19.43 -3.99 1.39
CA SER A 84 20.71 -3.52 0.86
C SER A 84 20.75 -2.01 0.59
N LEU A 85 19.63 -1.30 0.78
CA LEU A 85 19.58 0.14 0.50
C LEU A 85 20.39 0.95 1.51
N GLU A 86 21.30 1.76 1.02
CA GLU A 86 21.91 2.84 1.77
C GLU A 86 21.00 4.08 1.73
N LEU A 87 20.23 4.29 2.79
CA LEU A 87 19.22 5.35 2.88
C LEU A 87 19.79 6.70 3.39
N ASN A 88 21.09 6.92 3.22
CA ASN A 88 21.86 8.09 3.70
C ASN A 88 22.13 9.14 2.60
N ASP A 89 21.72 8.90 1.34
CA ASP A 89 21.84 9.88 0.25
C ASP A 89 20.78 10.98 0.41
N GLU A 90 21.21 12.14 0.92
CA GLU A 90 20.33 13.30 1.16
C GLU A 90 19.63 13.82 -0.12
N ASN A 91 20.08 13.48 -1.30
CA ASN A 91 19.42 13.86 -2.53
C ASN A 91 18.22 12.97 -2.87
N ILE A 92 18.16 11.75 -2.32
CA ILE A 92 17.09 10.80 -2.58
C ILE A 92 16.04 10.91 -1.47
N SER A 93 14.79 11.12 -1.86
CA SER A 93 13.67 11.22 -0.94
C SER A 93 12.68 10.06 -1.07
N ALA A 94 12.73 9.30 -2.16
CA ALA A 94 11.78 8.23 -2.40
C ALA A 94 12.27 7.19 -3.41
N TYR A 95 11.59 6.04 -3.39
CA TYR A 95 11.78 4.96 -4.36
C TYR A 95 10.43 4.50 -4.91
N TYR A 96 10.38 4.40 -6.23
CA TYR A 96 9.29 3.75 -6.94
C TYR A 96 9.50 2.24 -6.96
N ILE A 97 8.40 1.51 -6.78
CA ILE A 97 8.36 0.05 -6.82
C ILE A 97 7.33 -0.35 -7.89
N ASN A 98 7.63 -1.40 -8.66
CA ASN A 98 6.62 -1.98 -9.53
C ASN A 98 5.64 -2.80 -8.69
N ARG A 99 4.34 -2.57 -8.88
CA ARG A 99 3.27 -3.39 -8.31
C ARG A 99 2.68 -4.25 -9.41
N LYS A 100 2.69 -5.57 -9.23
CA LYS A 100 2.14 -6.53 -10.19
C LYS A 100 0.88 -7.16 -9.62
N THR A 101 -0.20 -7.12 -10.38
CA THR A 101 -1.47 -7.72 -9.96
C THR A 101 -1.41 -9.24 -10.11
N ALA A 102 -1.79 -9.93 -9.04
CA ALA A 102 -2.15 -11.34 -9.09
C ALA A 102 -3.65 -11.48 -9.32
N TYR A 103 -4.04 -12.46 -10.09
CA TYR A 103 -5.44 -12.79 -10.35
C TYR A 103 -5.65 -14.29 -10.33
N LEU A 104 -6.50 -14.75 -9.42
CA LEU A 104 -6.77 -16.18 -9.20
C LEU A 104 -5.48 -17.00 -9.06
N GLY A 105 -4.55 -16.51 -8.22
CA GLY A 105 -3.30 -17.19 -7.90
C GLY A 105 -2.18 -17.06 -8.96
N LYS A 106 -2.37 -16.25 -10.01
CA LYS A 106 -1.35 -16.03 -11.05
C LYS A 106 -1.01 -14.55 -11.20
N VAL A 107 0.27 -14.21 -11.16
CA VAL A 107 0.75 -12.86 -11.47
C VAL A 107 0.52 -12.59 -12.96
N LEU A 108 -0.20 -11.52 -13.28
CA LEU A 108 -0.49 -11.09 -14.63
C LEU A 108 0.79 -10.59 -15.32
N LYS A 109 1.01 -11.00 -16.57
CA LYS A 109 2.16 -10.56 -17.36
C LYS A 109 1.82 -9.44 -18.34
N HIS A 110 0.55 -9.32 -18.73
CA HIS A 110 0.07 -8.43 -19.76
C HIS A 110 -1.30 -7.84 -19.38
N GLY A 111 -1.65 -6.70 -19.97
CA GLY A 111 -2.92 -6.00 -19.75
C GLY A 111 -2.77 -4.72 -18.92
N GLY A 112 -3.76 -3.85 -19.00
CA GLY A 112 -3.72 -2.51 -18.38
C GLY A 112 -3.58 -2.48 -16.86
N ILE A 113 -3.93 -3.58 -16.17
CA ILE A 113 -3.84 -3.70 -14.72
C ILE A 113 -2.67 -4.60 -14.25
N ALA A 114 -1.86 -5.14 -15.20
CA ALA A 114 -0.84 -6.14 -14.89
C ALA A 114 0.32 -5.58 -14.08
N THR A 115 0.73 -4.35 -14.37
CA THR A 115 1.86 -3.71 -13.70
C THR A 115 1.62 -2.21 -13.59
N GLU A 116 1.83 -1.70 -12.41
CA GLU A 116 1.79 -0.28 -12.09
C GLU A 116 3.08 0.10 -11.37
N LYS A 117 3.57 1.31 -11.60
CA LYS A 117 4.73 1.86 -10.92
C LYS A 117 4.27 2.86 -9.88
N ILE A 118 4.49 2.54 -8.61
CA ILE A 118 3.99 3.31 -7.47
C ILE A 118 5.11 3.73 -6.54
N LEU A 119 4.96 4.90 -5.90
CA LEU A 119 5.87 5.37 -4.88
C LEU A 119 5.45 4.75 -3.54
N ARG A 120 6.26 3.86 -2.98
CA ARG A 120 5.93 3.12 -1.76
C ARG A 120 6.99 3.23 -0.66
N LEU A 121 8.23 3.59 -0.99
CA LEU A 121 9.29 3.82 -0.01
C LEU A 121 9.72 5.28 -0.07
N PHE A 122 9.58 6.02 1.04
CA PHE A 122 9.87 7.45 1.09
C PHE A 122 10.32 7.93 2.46
N ASN A 123 11.06 9.05 2.50
CA ASN A 123 11.44 9.72 3.74
C ASN A 123 10.30 10.65 4.18
N LYS A 124 9.70 10.41 5.35
CA LYS A 124 8.54 11.16 5.85
C LYS A 124 8.83 12.63 6.21
N LYS A 125 10.08 13.03 6.36
CA LYS A 125 10.45 14.44 6.51
C LYS A 125 10.39 15.21 5.20
N ARG A 126 10.34 14.52 4.08
CA ARG A 126 10.42 15.06 2.72
C ARG A 126 9.27 14.64 1.82
N GLY A 127 8.38 13.78 2.33
CA GLY A 127 7.21 13.29 1.62
C GLY A 127 6.05 13.03 2.57
N HIS A 128 4.84 13.14 2.05
CA HIS A 128 3.58 12.91 2.76
C HIS A 128 2.52 12.42 1.76
N PHE A 129 1.47 11.82 2.26
CA PHE A 129 0.31 11.49 1.40
C PHE A 129 -0.44 12.76 1.03
N ALA A 130 -0.71 12.94 -0.27
CA ALA A 130 -1.52 14.04 -0.76
C ALA A 130 -2.93 14.00 -0.16
N ASP A 131 -3.50 15.15 0.16
CA ASP A 131 -4.87 15.26 0.68
C ASP A 131 -5.88 15.10 -0.47
N VAL A 132 -6.15 13.84 -0.81
CA VAL A 132 -7.09 13.45 -1.87
C VAL A 132 -8.04 12.37 -1.37
N LYS A 133 -9.31 12.42 -1.81
CA LYS A 133 -10.32 11.44 -1.40
C LYS A 133 -10.14 10.06 -2.04
N VAL A 134 -9.62 10.04 -3.27
CA VAL A 134 -9.42 8.83 -4.08
C VAL A 134 -8.07 8.89 -4.80
N HIS A 135 -7.50 7.73 -5.12
CA HIS A 135 -6.20 7.60 -5.79
C HIS A 135 -5.07 8.27 -4.99
N GLU A 136 -4.95 7.88 -3.72
CA GLU A 136 -3.90 8.36 -2.84
C GLU A 136 -2.51 8.13 -3.42
N TYR A 137 -1.66 9.15 -3.30
CA TYR A 137 -0.26 9.11 -3.72
C TYR A 137 0.60 9.92 -2.77
N VAL A 138 1.90 9.66 -2.80
CA VAL A 138 2.88 10.40 -1.99
C VAL A 138 3.45 11.55 -2.79
N GLU A 139 3.37 12.75 -2.25
CA GLU A 139 4.12 13.91 -2.69
C GLU A 139 5.47 13.95 -2.00
N THR A 140 6.54 14.26 -2.72
CA THR A 140 7.89 14.29 -2.17
C THR A 140 8.74 15.40 -2.76
N ASN A 141 9.58 15.99 -1.90
CA ASN A 141 10.58 17.00 -2.26
C ASN A 141 11.95 16.34 -2.38
N GLY A 142 12.44 16.13 -3.61
CA GLY A 142 13.74 15.56 -3.90
C GLY A 142 13.71 14.55 -5.03
N LYS A 143 14.85 13.90 -5.25
CA LYS A 143 14.96 12.89 -6.32
C LYS A 143 14.39 11.57 -5.87
N SER A 144 13.79 10.84 -6.79
CA SER A 144 13.37 9.46 -6.59
C SER A 144 14.12 8.51 -7.50
N LYS A 145 14.35 7.28 -7.01
CA LYS A 145 14.94 6.17 -7.74
C LYS A 145 13.91 5.07 -7.98
N ASN A 146 14.27 4.05 -8.74
CA ASN A 146 13.43 2.89 -8.99
C ASN A 146 14.08 1.65 -8.42
N LEU A 147 13.31 0.82 -7.74
CA LEU A 147 13.72 -0.52 -7.36
C LEU A 147 13.41 -1.50 -8.49
N LYS A 148 14.17 -2.59 -8.55
CA LYS A 148 14.04 -3.64 -9.58
C LYS A 148 13.04 -4.71 -9.16
N GLY A 149 13.00 -5.02 -7.87
CA GLY A 149 12.03 -5.93 -7.29
C GLY A 149 10.60 -5.40 -7.42
N TYR A 150 9.61 -6.21 -7.07
CA TYR A 150 8.22 -5.81 -7.21
C TYR A 150 7.35 -6.31 -6.05
N ILE A 151 6.25 -5.60 -5.85
CA ILE A 151 5.16 -5.97 -4.95
C ILE A 151 4.16 -6.82 -5.74
N VAL A 152 3.70 -7.92 -5.15
CA VAL A 152 2.55 -8.69 -5.64
C VAL A 152 1.31 -8.15 -4.94
N HIS A 153 0.35 -7.68 -5.71
CA HIS A 153 -0.96 -7.21 -5.25
C HIS A 153 -2.03 -8.26 -5.61
N ASP A 154 -2.70 -8.81 -4.61
CA ASP A 154 -3.72 -9.84 -4.76
C ASP A 154 -5.10 -9.33 -4.31
N PRO A 155 -5.75 -8.44 -5.12
CA PRO A 155 -6.95 -7.72 -4.71
C PRO A 155 -8.22 -8.58 -4.77
N TYR A 156 -8.19 -9.78 -5.37
CA TYR A 156 -9.37 -10.56 -5.70
C TYR A 156 -9.31 -11.99 -5.18
N LYS A 157 -10.08 -12.31 -4.15
CA LYS A 157 -10.20 -13.68 -3.60
C LYS A 157 -10.77 -14.68 -4.63
N ASN A 158 -11.73 -14.24 -5.43
CA ASN A 158 -12.41 -15.04 -6.45
C ASN A 158 -13.15 -14.11 -7.44
N LEU A 159 -13.78 -14.72 -8.46
CA LEU A 159 -14.52 -13.96 -9.48
C LEU A 159 -15.71 -13.18 -8.90
N SER A 160 -16.47 -13.75 -7.98
CA SER A 160 -17.61 -13.05 -7.36
C SER A 160 -17.16 -11.81 -6.58
N HIS A 161 -16.05 -11.91 -5.84
CA HIS A 161 -15.46 -10.77 -5.15
C HIS A 161 -14.99 -9.69 -6.14
N HIS A 162 -14.39 -10.08 -7.27
CA HIS A 162 -14.01 -9.15 -8.34
C HIS A 162 -15.23 -8.41 -8.92
N LEU A 163 -16.29 -9.13 -9.27
CA LEU A 163 -17.52 -8.53 -9.80
C LEU A 163 -18.15 -7.55 -8.79
N GLY A 164 -18.20 -7.91 -7.51
CA GLY A 164 -18.67 -7.00 -6.45
C GLY A 164 -17.81 -5.75 -6.29
N LYS A 165 -16.49 -5.86 -6.43
CA LYS A 165 -15.60 -4.69 -6.45
C LYS A 165 -15.86 -3.81 -7.68
N ILE A 166 -16.02 -4.39 -8.87
CA ILE A 166 -16.35 -3.63 -10.09
C ILE A 166 -17.64 -2.82 -9.87
N ASP A 167 -18.71 -3.45 -9.43
CA ASP A 167 -19.99 -2.80 -9.18
C ASP A 167 -19.84 -1.62 -8.20
N LYS A 168 -19.20 -1.87 -7.05
CA LYS A 168 -18.96 -0.85 -6.04
C LYS A 168 -18.13 0.34 -6.57
N TYR A 169 -16.99 0.07 -7.21
CA TYR A 169 -16.08 1.14 -7.63
C TYR A 169 -16.59 1.91 -8.86
N THR A 170 -17.29 1.26 -9.77
CA THR A 170 -17.93 1.98 -10.90
C THR A 170 -19.04 2.89 -10.43
N THR A 171 -19.81 2.47 -9.43
CA THR A 171 -20.85 3.31 -8.81
C THR A 171 -20.24 4.52 -8.09
N LEU A 172 -19.21 4.31 -7.28
CA LEU A 172 -18.52 5.41 -6.58
C LEU A 172 -17.86 6.39 -7.56
N TRP A 173 -17.24 5.88 -8.60
CA TRP A 173 -16.61 6.69 -9.64
C TRP A 173 -17.62 7.52 -10.43
N ALA A 174 -18.76 6.93 -10.77
CA ALA A 174 -19.84 7.64 -11.44
C ALA A 174 -20.42 8.76 -10.55
N ALA A 175 -20.61 8.50 -9.26
CA ALA A 175 -21.07 9.50 -8.31
C ALA A 175 -20.09 10.68 -8.17
N ASP A 176 -18.78 10.41 -8.01
CA ASP A 176 -17.75 11.45 -7.91
C ASP A 176 -17.70 12.33 -9.17
N ARG A 177 -17.81 11.72 -10.36
CA ARG A 177 -17.87 12.49 -11.62
C ARG A 177 -19.12 13.35 -11.73
N TYR A 178 -20.23 12.80 -11.33
CA TYR A 178 -21.49 13.54 -11.33
C TYR A 178 -21.42 14.76 -10.40
N GLU A 179 -20.87 14.60 -9.18
CA GLU A 179 -20.65 15.73 -8.24
C GLU A 179 -19.73 16.81 -8.82
N ARG A 180 -18.77 16.43 -9.66
CA ARG A 180 -17.88 17.38 -10.38
C ARG A 180 -18.52 18.03 -11.62
N GLY A 181 -19.77 17.68 -11.93
CA GLY A 181 -20.46 18.19 -13.12
C GLY A 181 -19.98 17.59 -14.43
N GLU A 182 -19.29 16.46 -14.42
CA GLU A 182 -18.87 15.76 -15.61
C GLU A 182 -20.04 14.93 -16.15
N HIS A 183 -20.41 15.13 -17.42
CA HIS A 183 -21.46 14.38 -18.10
C HIS A 183 -20.85 13.36 -19.06
N CYS A 184 -21.47 12.20 -19.19
CA CYS A 184 -21.14 11.25 -20.25
C CYS A 184 -21.46 11.87 -21.62
N SER A 185 -20.47 11.92 -22.50
CA SER A 185 -20.61 12.27 -23.92
C SER A 185 -20.92 11.01 -24.71
#